data_ebfada353e5df35513e26782f71669f0
#
_entry.id   ebfada353e5df35513e26782f71669f0
#
_cell.length_a   1.000
_cell.length_b   1.000
_cell.length_c   1.000
_cell.angle_alpha   90.00
_cell.angle_beta   90.00
_cell.angle_gamma   90.00
#
_symmetry.space_group_name_H-M   'P 1'
#
loop_
_entity.id
_entity.type
_entity.pdbx_description
1 polymer ?
#
loop_
_entity_poly.entity_id
_entity_poly.type
_entity_poly.pdbx_seq_one_letter_code
_entity_poly.pdbx_strand_id
1 'polypeptide(L)'
;MGATQNKLPFDLVTAMQRMGERAEYIKIAGTGPNALDFHIAYYIGRISCDESNAFFHIISKDTGFDPLIQHLKDQKIFCGRWQSLEEIPAVKAAHLRTPDERACAFLSRLQQPNVTKPRTEKTLRSSVAAHFQKQLTDSEVSAVINALQRLDHLSIIAGKVTYTASSSN
;
A
#
# COMPACT_ATOMS: atom_id res chain seq x y z
N MET A 1 5.30 -18.65 10.17
CA MET A 1 5.04 -18.93 11.63
C MET A 1 6.23 -19.69 12.19
N GLY A 2 6.72 -19.30 13.37
CA GLY A 2 7.85 -19.97 14.03
C GLY A 2 7.60 -21.46 14.26
N ALA A 3 8.65 -22.28 14.23
CA ALA A 3 8.52 -23.75 14.37
C ALA A 3 7.86 -24.17 15.70
N THR A 4 8.02 -23.37 16.75
CA THR A 4 7.48 -23.62 18.11
C THR A 4 6.12 -22.95 18.35
N GLN A 5 5.60 -22.17 17.41
CA GLN A 5 4.34 -21.48 17.56
C GLN A 5 3.16 -22.44 17.33
N ASN A 6 2.50 -22.85 18.40
CA ASN A 6 1.39 -23.80 18.37
C ASN A 6 0.01 -23.18 18.59
N LYS A 7 -0.06 -21.87 18.83
CA LYS A 7 -1.32 -21.15 19.07
C LYS A 7 -1.40 -19.90 18.21
N LEU A 8 -2.57 -19.65 17.65
CA LEU A 8 -2.92 -18.43 16.92
C LEU A 8 -4.11 -17.76 17.58
N PRO A 9 -4.17 -16.42 17.61
CA PRO A 9 -5.36 -15.70 18.03
C PRO A 9 -6.55 -16.07 17.12
N PHE A 10 -7.72 -16.30 17.71
CA PHE A 10 -8.92 -16.69 16.97
C PHE A 10 -9.32 -15.65 15.91
N ASP A 11 -9.19 -14.36 16.24
CA ASP A 11 -9.50 -13.27 15.31
C ASP A 11 -8.60 -13.31 14.07
N LEU A 12 -7.30 -13.62 14.23
CA LEU A 12 -6.39 -13.80 13.12
C LEU A 12 -6.81 -14.98 12.23
N VAL A 13 -7.16 -16.12 12.83
CA VAL A 13 -7.63 -17.29 12.07
C VAL A 13 -8.90 -16.96 11.30
N THR A 14 -9.85 -16.28 11.93
CA THR A 14 -11.10 -15.87 11.28
C THR A 14 -10.86 -14.90 10.11
N ALA A 15 -9.95 -13.93 10.29
CA ALA A 15 -9.57 -13.01 9.22
C ALA A 15 -8.93 -13.73 8.03
N MET A 16 -8.01 -14.65 8.30
CA MET A 16 -7.35 -15.45 7.27
C MET A 16 -8.34 -16.35 6.51
N GLN A 17 -9.29 -16.98 7.21
CA GLN A 17 -10.35 -17.79 6.57
C GLN A 17 -11.21 -16.97 5.60
N ARG A 18 -11.51 -15.70 5.94
CA ARG A 18 -12.25 -14.80 5.04
C ARG A 18 -11.47 -14.43 3.77
N MET A 19 -10.15 -14.48 3.83
CA MET A 19 -9.29 -14.23 2.68
C MET A 19 -9.23 -15.44 1.71
N GLY A 20 -9.57 -16.64 2.18
CA GLY A 20 -9.55 -17.87 1.38
C GLY A 20 -8.17 -18.15 0.82
N GLU A 21 -8.09 -18.46 -0.47
CA GLU A 21 -6.84 -18.77 -1.18
C GLU A 21 -5.82 -17.62 -1.23
N ARG A 22 -6.24 -16.40 -0.88
CA ARG A 22 -5.34 -15.22 -0.79
C ARG A 22 -4.52 -15.18 0.48
N ALA A 23 -4.70 -16.14 1.40
CA ALA A 23 -3.98 -16.19 2.67
C ALA A 23 -3.50 -17.60 2.95
N GLU A 24 -2.21 -17.74 3.24
CA GLU A 24 -1.57 -19.01 3.52
C GLU A 24 -0.82 -18.97 4.84
N TYR A 25 -0.95 -20.03 5.64
CA TYR A 25 -0.16 -20.25 6.83
C TYR A 25 1.07 -21.10 6.47
N ILE A 26 2.24 -20.50 6.51
CA ILE A 26 3.49 -21.21 6.26
C ILE A 26 4.17 -21.47 7.59
N LYS A 27 4.29 -22.74 7.96
CA LYS A 27 5.07 -23.18 9.13
C LYS A 27 6.51 -23.42 8.69
N ILE A 28 7.45 -22.71 9.31
CA ILE A 28 8.87 -22.92 9.01
C ILE A 28 9.37 -24.26 9.57
N ALA A 29 10.32 -24.87 8.87
CA ALA A 29 11.02 -26.05 9.34
C ALA A 29 12.23 -25.63 10.19
N GLY A 30 12.35 -26.21 11.39
CA GLY A 30 13.49 -26.01 12.28
C GLY A 30 13.42 -24.73 13.11
N THR A 31 14.36 -24.64 14.05
CA THR A 31 14.57 -23.50 14.94
C THR A 31 16.04 -23.09 14.82
N GLY A 32 16.31 -21.87 14.46
CA GLY A 32 17.68 -21.36 14.37
C GLY A 32 17.66 -19.85 14.18
N PRO A 33 18.79 -19.18 14.38
CA PRO A 33 18.90 -17.76 14.08
C PRO A 33 18.52 -17.52 12.62
N ASN A 34 17.70 -16.52 12.37
CA ASN A 34 17.25 -16.10 11.04
C ASN A 34 16.45 -17.17 10.23
N ALA A 35 15.98 -18.26 10.86
CA ALA A 35 15.23 -19.31 10.15
C ALA A 35 13.97 -18.76 9.46
N LEU A 36 13.25 -17.82 10.11
CA LEU A 36 12.11 -17.15 9.52
C LEU A 36 12.51 -16.26 8.35
N ASP A 37 13.63 -15.56 8.48
CA ASP A 37 14.08 -14.59 7.48
C ASP A 37 14.47 -15.26 6.17
N PHE A 38 15.12 -16.42 6.24
CA PHE A 38 15.40 -17.25 5.06
C PHE A 38 14.14 -17.74 4.36
N HIS A 39 13.11 -18.10 5.12
CA HIS A 39 11.83 -18.50 4.52
C HIS A 39 11.14 -17.32 3.84
N ILE A 40 11.13 -16.13 4.48
CA ILE A 40 10.59 -14.91 3.88
C ILE A 40 11.33 -14.57 2.58
N ALA A 41 12.66 -14.56 2.60
CA ALA A 41 13.48 -14.31 1.41
C ALA A 41 13.19 -15.30 0.28
N TYR A 42 13.07 -16.60 0.61
CA TYR A 42 12.73 -17.65 -0.36
C TYR A 42 11.36 -17.40 -1.02
N TYR A 43 10.32 -17.08 -0.20
CA TYR A 43 8.98 -16.87 -0.74
C TYR A 43 8.89 -15.59 -1.58
N ILE A 44 9.58 -14.52 -1.19
CA ILE A 44 9.67 -13.30 -2.01
C ILE A 44 10.31 -13.64 -3.36
N GLY A 45 11.46 -14.33 -3.37
CA GLY A 45 12.12 -14.73 -4.61
C GLY A 45 11.25 -15.61 -5.49
N ARG A 46 10.55 -16.60 -4.92
CA ARG A 46 9.65 -17.49 -5.66
C ARG A 46 8.49 -16.74 -6.29
N ILE A 47 7.79 -15.92 -5.51
CA ILE A 47 6.60 -15.18 -5.98
C ILE A 47 7.00 -14.11 -7.00
N SER A 48 8.16 -13.48 -6.86
CA SER A 48 8.62 -12.46 -7.81
C SER A 48 8.90 -13.01 -9.21
N CYS A 49 9.14 -14.33 -9.35
CA CYS A 49 9.26 -14.98 -10.66
C CYS A 49 7.92 -15.06 -11.40
N ASP A 50 6.83 -15.26 -10.65
CA ASP A 50 5.49 -15.42 -11.22
C ASP A 50 4.79 -14.06 -11.38
N GLU A 51 5.07 -13.11 -10.47
CA GLU A 51 4.41 -11.80 -10.39
C GLU A 51 5.44 -10.65 -10.42
N SER A 52 5.94 -10.32 -11.58
CA SER A 52 7.01 -9.32 -11.79
C SER A 52 6.66 -7.89 -11.32
N ASN A 53 5.37 -7.56 -11.19
CA ASN A 53 4.89 -6.24 -10.74
C ASN A 53 4.39 -6.25 -9.28
N ALA A 54 4.58 -7.32 -8.54
CA ALA A 54 4.17 -7.41 -7.15
C ALA A 54 4.98 -6.44 -6.27
N PHE A 55 4.33 -5.84 -5.29
CA PHE A 55 4.99 -5.12 -4.21
C PHE A 55 4.91 -5.95 -2.92
N PHE A 56 6.07 -6.29 -2.37
CA PHE A 56 6.18 -7.11 -1.16
C PHE A 56 6.21 -6.23 0.09
N HIS A 57 5.33 -6.51 1.04
CA HIS A 57 5.29 -5.83 2.34
C HIS A 57 5.74 -6.81 3.43
N ILE A 58 6.92 -6.58 4.01
CA ILE A 58 7.41 -7.33 5.17
C ILE A 58 6.92 -6.60 6.42
N ILE A 59 6.11 -7.26 7.24
CA ILE A 59 5.65 -6.70 8.51
C ILE A 59 6.55 -7.23 9.61
N SER A 60 7.51 -6.41 10.01
CA SER A 60 8.49 -6.75 11.04
C SER A 60 9.12 -5.51 11.66
N LYS A 61 9.39 -5.58 12.97
CA LYS A 61 10.21 -4.58 13.68
C LYS A 61 11.71 -4.83 13.49
N ASP A 62 12.08 -6.01 13.01
CA ASP A 62 13.47 -6.39 12.82
C ASP A 62 14.09 -5.67 11.62
N THR A 63 15.15 -4.90 11.88
CA THR A 63 15.91 -4.18 10.86
C THR A 63 16.84 -5.11 10.06
N GLY A 64 17.00 -6.35 10.47
CA GLY A 64 17.78 -7.37 9.75
C GLY A 64 17.29 -7.61 8.31
N PHE A 65 16.02 -7.23 8.00
CA PHE A 65 15.49 -7.28 6.63
C PHE A 65 15.95 -6.13 5.73
N ASP A 66 16.49 -5.03 6.28
CA ASP A 66 16.83 -3.85 5.48
C ASP A 66 17.88 -4.13 4.38
N PRO A 67 18.95 -4.94 4.61
CA PRO A 67 19.88 -5.35 3.55
C PRO A 67 19.21 -6.17 2.44
N LEU A 68 18.29 -7.09 2.79
CA LEU A 68 17.50 -7.85 1.81
C LEU A 68 16.65 -6.93 0.95
N ILE A 69 15.96 -5.97 1.57
CA ILE A 69 15.11 -4.99 0.86
C ILE A 69 15.93 -4.16 -0.12
N GLN A 70 17.13 -3.73 0.29
CA GLN A 70 18.02 -2.99 -0.61
C GLN A 70 18.43 -3.85 -1.79
N HIS A 71 18.85 -5.10 -1.56
CA HIS A 71 19.20 -6.03 -2.63
C HIS A 71 18.02 -6.28 -3.59
N LEU A 72 16.80 -6.48 -3.08
CA LEU A 72 15.61 -6.68 -3.90
C LEU A 72 15.31 -5.45 -4.78
N LYS A 73 15.45 -4.23 -4.23
CA LYS A 73 15.30 -2.99 -5.00
C LYS A 73 16.30 -2.89 -6.15
N ASP A 74 17.55 -3.28 -5.91
CA ASP A 74 18.59 -3.28 -6.95
C ASP A 74 18.25 -4.28 -8.07
N GLN A 75 17.53 -5.36 -7.75
CA GLN A 75 16.97 -6.33 -8.71
C GLN A 75 15.63 -5.88 -9.31
N LYS A 76 15.17 -4.66 -9.03
CA LYS A 76 13.86 -4.11 -9.48
C LYS A 76 12.64 -4.86 -8.91
N ILE A 77 12.81 -5.57 -7.80
CA ILE A 77 11.73 -6.19 -7.04
C ILE A 77 11.27 -5.19 -5.97
N PHE A 78 10.01 -4.79 -6.05
CA PHE A 78 9.46 -3.79 -5.13
C PHE A 78 9.19 -4.39 -3.76
N CYS A 79 9.89 -3.94 -2.74
CA CYS A 79 9.78 -4.43 -1.37
C CYS A 79 9.93 -3.30 -0.36
N GLY A 80 9.22 -3.41 0.76
CA GLY A 80 9.33 -2.49 1.90
C GLY A 80 9.04 -3.20 3.23
N ARG A 81 9.63 -2.69 4.33
CA ARG A 81 9.37 -3.15 5.69
C ARG A 81 8.55 -2.12 6.46
N TRP A 82 7.61 -2.63 7.24
CA TRP A 82 6.69 -1.85 8.06
C TRP A 82 6.61 -2.50 9.44
N GLN A 83 6.45 -1.71 10.51
CA GLN A 83 6.34 -2.27 11.86
C GLN A 83 4.96 -2.88 12.11
N SER A 84 3.93 -2.38 11.41
CA SER A 84 2.56 -2.89 11.46
C SER A 84 1.87 -2.73 10.11
N LEU A 85 0.72 -3.38 9.94
CA LEU A 85 -0.09 -3.27 8.72
C LEU A 85 -0.59 -1.84 8.48
N GLU A 86 -0.90 -1.11 9.57
CA GLU A 86 -1.42 0.26 9.52
C GLU A 86 -0.39 1.26 8.99
N GLU A 87 0.90 0.93 9.06
CA GLU A 87 1.97 1.76 8.51
C GLU A 87 2.10 1.66 6.99
N ILE A 88 1.56 0.60 6.38
CA ILE A 88 1.55 0.48 4.92
C ILE A 88 0.81 1.69 4.33
N PRO A 89 1.45 2.48 3.44
CA PRO A 89 0.86 3.73 2.96
C PRO A 89 -0.54 3.58 2.37
N ALA A 90 -0.81 2.48 1.67
CA ALA A 90 -2.10 2.22 1.10
C ALA A 90 -3.15 1.84 2.15
N VAL A 91 -2.78 1.08 3.19
CA VAL A 91 -3.65 0.75 4.33
C VAL A 91 -3.92 2.01 5.13
N LYS A 92 -2.89 2.80 5.44
CA LYS A 92 -3.02 4.09 6.12
C LYS A 92 -3.98 5.03 5.37
N ALA A 93 -3.86 5.11 4.04
CA ALA A 93 -4.76 5.89 3.21
C ALA A 93 -6.20 5.36 3.23
N ALA A 94 -6.40 4.04 3.28
CA ALA A 94 -7.73 3.42 3.35
C ALA A 94 -8.43 3.63 4.70
N HIS A 95 -7.66 3.83 5.80
CA HIS A 95 -8.21 4.13 7.13
C HIS A 95 -8.65 5.58 7.32
N LEU A 96 -8.35 6.48 6.38
CA LEU A 96 -8.85 7.85 6.41
C LEU A 96 -10.38 7.86 6.28
N ARG A 97 -11.06 8.41 7.27
CA ARG A 97 -12.53 8.32 7.38
C ARG A 97 -13.26 9.42 6.62
N THR A 98 -12.67 10.61 6.56
CA THR A 98 -13.31 11.75 5.93
C THR A 98 -12.80 12.00 4.50
N PRO A 99 -13.65 12.55 3.61
CA PRO A 99 -13.22 12.95 2.26
C PRO A 99 -12.05 13.93 2.27
N ASP A 100 -11.97 14.81 3.26
CA ASP A 100 -10.91 15.82 3.39
C ASP A 100 -9.57 15.19 3.75
N GLU A 101 -9.55 14.26 4.70
CA GLU A 101 -8.34 13.51 5.05
C GLU A 101 -7.81 12.72 3.84
N ARG A 102 -8.72 12.08 3.10
CA ARG A 102 -8.39 11.36 1.87
C ARG A 102 -7.86 12.31 0.79
N ALA A 103 -8.46 13.49 0.64
CA ALA A 103 -8.00 14.51 -0.30
C ALA A 103 -6.57 14.98 0.03
N CYS A 104 -6.29 15.29 1.29
CA CYS A 104 -4.95 15.69 1.75
C CYS A 104 -3.90 14.57 1.50
N ALA A 105 -4.24 13.30 1.76
CA ALA A 105 -3.34 12.17 1.51
C ALA A 105 -3.04 12.01 0.01
N PHE A 106 -4.06 12.15 -0.84
CA PHE A 106 -3.87 12.08 -2.29
C PHE A 106 -3.03 13.24 -2.83
N LEU A 107 -3.20 14.45 -2.30
CA LEU A 107 -2.37 15.62 -2.63
C LEU A 107 -0.91 15.42 -2.28
N SER A 108 -0.62 14.92 -1.08
CA SER A 108 0.75 14.60 -0.66
C SER A 108 1.45 13.66 -1.62
N ARG A 109 0.72 12.70 -2.22
CA ARG A 109 1.25 11.86 -3.29
C ARG A 109 1.53 12.63 -4.56
N LEU A 110 0.60 13.52 -4.99
CA LEU A 110 0.77 14.31 -6.22
C LEU A 110 1.93 15.32 -6.16
N GLN A 111 2.40 15.63 -4.95
CA GLN A 111 3.55 16.51 -4.71
C GLN A 111 4.89 15.77 -4.76
N GLN A 112 4.88 14.44 -4.78
CA GLN A 112 6.13 13.66 -4.85
C GLN A 112 6.81 13.85 -6.21
N PRO A 113 8.14 13.88 -6.25
CA PRO A 113 8.88 13.92 -7.51
C PRO A 113 8.55 12.68 -8.35
N ASN A 114 8.45 12.87 -9.66
CA ASN A 114 8.13 11.83 -10.66
C ASN A 114 6.67 11.30 -10.66
N VAL A 115 5.75 11.92 -9.93
CA VAL A 115 4.32 11.59 -10.04
C VAL A 115 3.65 12.44 -11.12
N THR A 116 3.10 11.77 -12.13
CA THR A 116 2.33 12.45 -13.19
C THR A 116 0.97 12.88 -12.66
N LYS A 117 0.68 14.19 -12.72
CA LYS A 117 -0.61 14.75 -12.31
C LYS A 117 -1.68 14.45 -13.36
N PRO A 118 -2.84 13.87 -13.00
CA PRO A 118 -3.96 13.65 -13.90
C PRO A 118 -4.47 14.95 -14.53
N ARG A 119 -4.72 14.95 -15.85
CA ARG A 119 -5.17 16.14 -16.59
C ARG A 119 -6.65 16.13 -16.96
N THR A 120 -7.33 15.00 -16.79
CA THR A 120 -8.75 14.84 -17.07
C THR A 120 -9.47 14.28 -15.85
N GLU A 121 -10.76 14.56 -15.73
CA GLU A 121 -11.59 14.02 -14.66
C GLU A 121 -11.55 12.48 -14.63
N LYS A 122 -11.62 11.82 -15.78
CA LYS A 122 -11.53 10.36 -15.90
C LYS A 122 -10.22 9.81 -15.32
N THR A 123 -9.09 10.40 -15.70
CA THR A 123 -7.77 9.99 -15.19
C THR A 123 -7.60 10.34 -13.72
N LEU A 124 -8.18 11.44 -13.24
CA LEU A 124 -8.20 11.80 -11.82
C LEU A 124 -8.96 10.77 -11.00
N ARG A 125 -10.18 10.39 -11.41
CA ARG A 125 -10.98 9.33 -10.76
C ARG A 125 -10.21 8.02 -10.66
N SER A 126 -9.63 7.58 -11.77
CA SER A 126 -8.82 6.36 -11.81
C SER A 126 -7.59 6.46 -10.90
N SER A 127 -6.95 7.61 -10.84
CA SER A 127 -5.77 7.85 -9.99
C SER A 127 -6.12 7.88 -8.51
N VAL A 128 -7.25 8.49 -8.11
CA VAL A 128 -7.79 8.44 -6.75
C VAL A 128 -8.13 7.00 -6.37
N ALA A 129 -8.89 6.28 -7.20
CA ALA A 129 -9.25 4.89 -6.93
C ALA A 129 -8.01 3.99 -6.78
N ALA A 130 -7.01 4.15 -7.64
CA ALA A 130 -5.75 3.40 -7.56
C ALA A 130 -4.95 3.74 -6.30
N HIS A 131 -4.93 5.01 -5.87
CA HIS A 131 -4.24 5.43 -4.64
C HIS A 131 -4.81 4.71 -3.41
N PHE A 132 -6.12 4.52 -3.36
CA PHE A 132 -6.83 3.80 -2.30
C PHE A 132 -7.08 2.33 -2.65
N GLN A 133 -6.25 1.73 -3.52
CA GLN A 133 -6.28 0.31 -3.91
C GLN A 133 -7.65 -0.18 -4.39
N LYS A 134 -8.45 0.71 -5.02
CA LYS A 134 -9.82 0.43 -5.47
C LYS A 134 -10.77 -0.02 -4.35
N GLN A 135 -10.48 0.33 -3.11
CA GLN A 135 -11.34 0.03 -1.95
C GLN A 135 -12.46 1.05 -1.76
N LEU A 136 -12.37 2.22 -2.42
CA LEU A 136 -13.40 3.23 -2.38
C LEU A 136 -14.50 2.94 -3.39
N THR A 137 -15.74 3.15 -2.98
CA THR A 137 -16.89 3.18 -3.89
C THR A 137 -16.82 4.40 -4.82
N ASP A 138 -17.56 4.37 -5.91
CA ASP A 138 -17.63 5.51 -6.84
C ASP A 138 -18.12 6.79 -6.17
N SER A 139 -19.02 6.69 -5.19
CA SER A 139 -19.50 7.82 -4.40
C SER A 139 -18.40 8.40 -3.49
N GLU A 140 -17.59 7.56 -2.87
CA GLU A 140 -16.46 7.99 -2.04
C GLU A 140 -15.36 8.64 -2.89
N VAL A 141 -15.06 8.08 -4.08
CA VAL A 141 -14.13 8.70 -5.04
C VAL A 141 -14.64 10.09 -5.43
N SER A 142 -15.95 10.23 -5.69
CA SER A 142 -16.56 11.54 -5.99
C SER A 142 -16.44 12.50 -4.81
N ALA A 143 -16.67 12.02 -3.57
CA ALA A 143 -16.53 12.83 -2.36
C ALA A 143 -15.10 13.35 -2.17
N VAL A 144 -14.08 12.53 -2.45
CA VAL A 144 -12.66 12.95 -2.40
C VAL A 144 -12.38 14.04 -3.45
N ILE A 145 -12.88 13.89 -4.68
CA ILE A 145 -12.70 14.88 -5.75
C ILE A 145 -13.39 16.19 -5.39
N ASN A 146 -14.61 16.13 -4.86
CA ASN A 146 -15.33 17.32 -4.38
C ASN A 146 -14.57 18.01 -3.23
N ALA A 147 -13.95 17.26 -2.32
CA ALA A 147 -13.10 17.82 -1.27
C ALA A 147 -11.87 18.52 -1.85
N LEU A 148 -11.21 17.96 -2.86
CA LEU A 148 -10.08 18.58 -3.56
C LEU A 148 -10.46 19.92 -4.22
N GLN A 149 -11.67 20.01 -4.80
CA GLN A 149 -12.18 21.25 -5.38
C GLN A 149 -12.55 22.27 -4.30
N ARG A 150 -13.25 21.85 -3.25
CA ARG A 150 -13.66 22.72 -2.13
C ARG A 150 -12.47 23.31 -1.36
N LEU A 151 -11.38 22.54 -1.27
CA LEU A 151 -10.13 22.97 -0.63
C LEU A 151 -9.21 23.77 -1.59
N ASP A 152 -9.73 24.18 -2.75
CA ASP A 152 -9.01 24.97 -3.76
C ASP A 152 -7.70 24.35 -4.27
N HIS A 153 -7.56 23.02 -4.22
CA HIS A 153 -6.37 22.34 -4.69
C HIS A 153 -6.39 22.06 -6.20
N LEU A 154 -7.60 21.96 -6.76
CA LEU A 154 -7.80 21.79 -8.20
C LEU A 154 -9.19 22.29 -8.62
N SER A 155 -9.34 22.60 -9.89
CA SER A 155 -10.63 22.84 -10.54
C SER A 155 -10.85 21.90 -11.71
N ILE A 156 -12.13 21.57 -11.97
CA ILE A 156 -12.54 20.75 -13.11
C ILE A 156 -13.49 21.59 -13.96
N ILE A 157 -13.09 21.90 -15.18
CA ILE A 157 -13.89 22.67 -16.15
C ILE A 157 -13.94 21.87 -17.46
N ALA A 158 -15.15 21.54 -17.91
CA ALA A 158 -15.37 20.73 -19.12
C ALA A 158 -14.54 19.42 -19.14
N GLY A 159 -14.45 18.73 -18.00
CA GLY A 159 -13.68 17.48 -17.86
C GLY A 159 -12.16 17.63 -17.83
N LYS A 160 -11.65 18.86 -17.90
CA LYS A 160 -10.23 19.18 -17.74
C LYS A 160 -9.89 19.52 -16.30
N VAL A 161 -8.81 18.97 -15.78
CA VAL A 161 -8.30 19.21 -14.40
C VAL A 161 -7.17 20.23 -14.47
N THR A 162 -7.32 21.29 -13.69
CA THR A 162 -6.30 22.33 -13.46
C THR A 162 -5.95 22.35 -11.98
N TYR A 163 -4.67 22.32 -11.66
CA TYR A 163 -4.19 22.36 -10.27
C TYR A 163 -3.84 23.78 -9.87
N THR A 164 -4.30 24.19 -8.69
CA THR A 164 -3.92 25.47 -8.09
C THR A 164 -2.47 25.37 -7.64
N ALA A 165 -1.64 26.33 -8.00
CA ALA A 165 -0.26 26.38 -7.52
C ALA A 165 -0.29 26.56 -5.99
N SER A 166 0.34 25.64 -5.26
CA SER A 166 0.54 25.84 -3.82
C SER A 166 1.39 27.10 -3.65
N SER A 167 0.81 28.16 -3.14
CA SER A 167 1.60 29.30 -2.63
C SER A 167 2.44 28.75 -1.47
N SER A 168 3.71 28.47 -1.75
CA SER A 168 4.70 28.22 -0.72
C SER A 168 4.86 29.53 0.06
N ASN A 169 4.37 29.57 1.27
CA ASN A 169 4.70 30.59 2.26
C ASN A 169 5.69 29.97 3.25
#